data_408fbc5d83e9cdb4bb49b638558426f6
#
_entry.id   408fbc5d83e9cdb4bb49b638558426f6
#
_cell.length_a   1.000
_cell.length_b   1.000
_cell.length_c   1.000
_cell.angle_alpha   90.00
_cell.angle_beta   90.00
_cell.angle_gamma   90.00
#
_symmetry.space_group_name_H-M   'P 1'
#
loop_
_entity.id
_entity.type
_entity.pdbx_description
1 polymer ?
#
loop_
_entity_poly.entity_id
_entity_poly.type
_entity_poly.pdbx_seq_one_letter_code
_entity_poly.pdbx_strand_id
1 'polypeptide(L)'
;MKIGNVVGLVGWRGMVGSVLMDRMRAEGDFDLIEPIFFSTSNAGGNAPAMAKNEKKLKDAGDIDALKQCDVIITCQGGDYTNAVFPKLRASGWKGHWIDAASALRMQNDAVIILDPVNMPVIENALARGGNNWIGGNCTVSCMLMGVGALFKAGLVEWMSTQTYQAASGGGAQHMRELLAQFG
;
A
#
# COMPACT_ATOMS: atom_id res chain seq x y z
N MET A 1 15.70 15.19 -0.83
CA MET A 1 16.19 13.96 -1.51
C MET A 1 15.36 13.77 -2.77
N LYS A 2 15.96 13.59 -3.95
CA LYS A 2 15.18 13.32 -5.18
C LYS A 2 14.81 11.84 -5.15
N ILE A 3 13.52 11.53 -5.01
CA ILE A 3 13.02 10.16 -5.14
C ILE A 3 13.02 9.85 -6.65
N GLY A 4 13.54 8.70 -7.04
CA GLY A 4 13.44 8.22 -8.41
C GLY A 4 12.00 7.95 -8.81
N ASN A 5 11.75 7.73 -10.08
CA ASN A 5 10.40 7.58 -10.62
C ASN A 5 10.05 6.16 -11.06
N VAL A 6 10.93 5.18 -10.84
CA VAL A 6 10.64 3.77 -11.13
C VAL A 6 9.78 3.19 -10.01
N VAL A 7 8.53 2.88 -10.31
CA VAL A 7 7.55 2.44 -9.32
C VAL A 7 7.09 1.02 -9.59
N GLY A 8 7.40 0.12 -8.67
CA GLY A 8 6.94 -1.26 -8.68
C GLY A 8 5.53 -1.38 -8.10
N LEU A 9 4.61 -1.98 -8.84
CA LEU A 9 3.21 -2.15 -8.47
C LEU A 9 2.90 -3.64 -8.25
N VAL A 10 2.61 -4.03 -7.00
CA VAL A 10 2.33 -5.41 -6.59
C VAL A 10 0.91 -5.53 -6.06
N GLY A 11 0.19 -6.60 -6.44
CA GLY A 11 -1.21 -6.79 -6.00
C GLY A 11 -2.22 -5.85 -6.66
N TRP A 12 -1.85 -5.21 -7.74
CA TRP A 12 -2.61 -4.18 -8.46
C TRP A 12 -3.94 -4.68 -9.06
N ARG A 13 -4.13 -6.01 -9.21
CA ARG A 13 -5.38 -6.63 -9.68
C ARG A 13 -6.34 -7.02 -8.57
N GLY A 14 -5.89 -6.96 -7.32
CA GLY A 14 -6.71 -7.24 -6.15
C GLY A 14 -7.73 -6.13 -5.89
N MET A 15 -8.59 -6.33 -4.88
CA MET A 15 -9.66 -5.39 -4.56
C MET A 15 -9.14 -3.98 -4.24
N VAL A 16 -8.15 -3.88 -3.36
CA VAL A 16 -7.51 -2.59 -3.02
C VAL A 16 -6.69 -2.07 -4.21
N GLY A 17 -5.90 -2.95 -4.84
CA GLY A 17 -5.03 -2.57 -5.95
C GLY A 17 -5.79 -2.04 -7.16
N SER A 18 -6.94 -2.62 -7.53
CA SER A 18 -7.75 -2.12 -8.66
C SER A 18 -8.28 -0.71 -8.41
N VAL A 19 -8.74 -0.43 -7.19
CA VAL A 19 -9.18 0.93 -6.81
C VAL A 19 -8.02 1.92 -6.86
N LEU A 20 -6.84 1.53 -6.38
CA LEU A 20 -5.63 2.36 -6.49
C LEU A 20 -5.29 2.66 -7.96
N MET A 21 -5.30 1.64 -8.83
CA MET A 21 -5.03 1.82 -10.26
C MET A 21 -6.03 2.77 -10.94
N ASP A 22 -7.30 2.68 -10.57
CA ASP A 22 -8.35 3.57 -11.11
C ASP A 22 -8.14 5.01 -10.64
N ARG A 23 -7.78 5.23 -9.37
CA ARG A 23 -7.46 6.57 -8.85
C ARG A 23 -6.22 7.14 -9.50
N MET A 24 -5.12 6.40 -9.53
CA MET A 24 -3.87 6.85 -10.16
C MET A 24 -4.07 7.20 -11.65
N ARG A 25 -4.99 6.51 -12.34
CA ARG A 25 -5.34 6.84 -13.72
C ARG A 25 -6.13 8.15 -13.79
N ALA A 26 -7.12 8.31 -12.92
CA ALA A 26 -7.98 9.50 -12.88
C ALA A 26 -7.20 10.77 -12.53
N GLU A 27 -6.20 10.67 -11.65
CA GLU A 27 -5.35 11.81 -11.23
C GLU A 27 -4.14 12.05 -12.17
N GLY A 28 -3.90 11.17 -13.14
CA GLY A 28 -2.76 11.30 -14.06
C GLY A 28 -1.42 10.90 -13.47
N ASP A 29 -1.40 10.18 -12.33
CA ASP A 29 -0.16 9.80 -11.64
C ASP A 29 0.78 8.96 -12.50
N PHE A 30 0.22 8.13 -13.40
CA PHE A 30 1.01 7.33 -14.32
C PHE A 30 1.87 8.17 -15.28
N ASP A 31 1.53 9.42 -15.53
CA ASP A 31 2.34 10.32 -16.37
C ASP A 31 3.66 10.71 -15.70
N LEU A 32 3.67 10.69 -14.36
CA LEU A 32 4.79 11.13 -13.51
C LEU A 32 5.79 10.02 -13.19
N ILE A 33 5.43 8.74 -13.41
CA ILE A 33 6.21 7.58 -13.00
C ILE A 33 6.56 6.66 -14.17
N GLU A 34 7.55 5.80 -13.96
CA GLU A 34 7.84 4.62 -14.79
C GLU A 34 7.33 3.37 -14.06
N PRO A 35 6.12 2.88 -14.40
CA PRO A 35 5.51 1.78 -13.68
C PRO A 35 6.03 0.43 -14.14
N ILE A 36 6.41 -0.42 -13.19
CA ILE A 36 6.73 -1.84 -13.39
C ILE A 36 5.69 -2.68 -12.65
N PHE A 37 5.00 -3.54 -13.38
CA PHE A 37 3.93 -4.37 -12.82
C PHE A 37 4.46 -5.75 -12.45
N PHE A 38 4.21 -6.15 -11.20
CA PHE A 38 4.60 -7.42 -10.64
C PHE A 38 3.39 -8.34 -10.43
N SER A 39 3.61 -9.65 -10.52
CA SER A 39 2.58 -10.65 -10.29
C SER A 39 3.14 -11.85 -9.53
N THR A 40 2.38 -12.37 -8.58
CA THR A 40 2.67 -13.62 -7.86
C THR A 40 2.22 -14.88 -8.60
N SER A 41 1.34 -14.74 -9.61
CA SER A 41 0.67 -15.88 -10.26
C SER A 41 0.78 -15.88 -11.79
N ASN A 42 1.29 -14.80 -12.41
CA ASN A 42 1.31 -14.64 -13.87
C ASN A 42 2.57 -13.88 -14.34
N ALA A 43 3.73 -14.19 -13.76
CA ALA A 43 5.01 -13.65 -14.23
C ALA A 43 5.22 -14.00 -15.71
N GLY A 44 5.78 -13.05 -16.50
CA GLY A 44 5.95 -13.17 -17.94
C GLY A 44 4.69 -12.85 -18.77
N GLY A 45 3.52 -12.75 -18.15
CA GLY A 45 2.28 -12.31 -18.80
C GLY A 45 2.36 -10.86 -19.30
N ASN A 46 1.36 -10.41 -20.03
CA ASN A 46 1.32 -9.02 -20.50
C ASN A 46 0.98 -8.06 -19.37
N ALA A 47 1.73 -6.97 -19.28
CA ALA A 47 1.43 -5.86 -18.39
C ALA A 47 0.21 -5.07 -18.87
N PRO A 48 -0.49 -4.33 -17.97
CA PRO A 48 -1.64 -3.53 -18.33
C PRO A 48 -1.26 -2.34 -19.23
N ALA A 49 -2.28 -1.67 -19.79
CA ALA A 49 -2.09 -0.56 -20.73
C ALA A 49 -1.28 0.62 -20.16
N MET A 50 -1.28 0.81 -18.82
CA MET A 50 -0.49 1.84 -18.15
C MET A 50 1.01 1.56 -18.13
N ALA A 51 1.44 0.35 -18.46
CA ALA A 51 2.86 0.02 -18.57
C ALA A 51 3.51 0.77 -19.74
N LYS A 52 4.64 1.41 -19.49
CA LYS A 52 5.40 2.20 -20.49
C LYS A 52 6.47 1.35 -21.15
N ASN A 53 7.63 1.23 -20.55
CA ASN A 53 8.77 0.53 -21.11
C ASN A 53 8.71 -0.98 -20.86
N GLU A 54 8.36 -1.41 -19.66
CA GLU A 54 8.27 -2.83 -19.31
C GLU A 54 6.87 -3.38 -19.61
N LYS A 55 6.76 -4.11 -20.73
CA LYS A 55 5.49 -4.64 -21.23
C LYS A 55 5.14 -6.03 -20.68
N LYS A 56 6.00 -6.61 -19.85
CA LYS A 56 5.77 -7.92 -19.23
C LYS A 56 5.67 -7.80 -17.73
N LEU A 57 4.84 -8.66 -17.13
CA LEU A 57 4.75 -8.78 -15.68
C LEU A 57 6.02 -9.43 -15.14
N LYS A 58 6.65 -8.78 -14.17
CA LYS A 58 7.75 -9.36 -13.41
C LYS A 58 7.24 -10.31 -12.33
N ASP A 59 8.08 -11.22 -11.88
CA ASP A 59 7.80 -12.03 -10.70
C ASP A 59 7.87 -11.17 -9.44
N ALA A 60 6.78 -11.17 -8.66
CA ALA A 60 6.71 -10.43 -7.40
C ALA A 60 7.62 -11.01 -6.29
N GLY A 61 8.14 -12.21 -6.47
CA GLY A 61 9.13 -12.83 -5.58
C GLY A 61 10.59 -12.58 -5.98
N ASP A 62 10.82 -12.03 -7.16
CA ASP A 62 12.18 -11.73 -7.67
C ASP A 62 12.75 -10.48 -6.99
N ILE A 63 13.63 -10.70 -6.01
CA ILE A 63 14.27 -9.62 -5.26
C ILE A 63 15.14 -8.73 -6.17
N ASP A 64 15.81 -9.26 -7.15
CA ASP A 64 16.68 -8.48 -8.05
C ASP A 64 15.86 -7.58 -8.98
N ALA A 65 14.71 -8.05 -9.43
CA ALA A 65 13.78 -7.22 -10.19
C ALA A 65 13.15 -6.12 -9.29
N LEU A 66 12.76 -6.44 -8.06
CA LEU A 66 12.22 -5.47 -7.10
C LEU A 66 13.24 -4.38 -6.72
N LYS A 67 14.52 -4.73 -6.60
CA LYS A 67 15.61 -3.78 -6.31
C LYS A 67 15.79 -2.69 -7.35
N GLN A 68 15.30 -2.90 -8.57
CA GLN A 68 15.35 -1.90 -9.63
C GLN A 68 14.36 -0.75 -9.44
N CYS A 69 13.39 -0.91 -8.52
CA CYS A 69 12.40 0.11 -8.23
C CYS A 69 12.89 1.09 -7.17
N ASP A 70 12.63 2.38 -7.39
CA ASP A 70 12.85 3.43 -6.38
C ASP A 70 11.76 3.41 -5.32
N VAL A 71 10.55 3.06 -5.74
CA VAL A 71 9.37 2.93 -4.89
C VAL A 71 8.67 1.61 -5.20
N ILE A 72 8.22 0.91 -4.18
CA ILE A 72 7.35 -0.26 -4.33
C ILE A 72 6.03 0.04 -3.62
N ILE A 73 4.91 -0.09 -4.34
CA ILE A 73 3.56 0.00 -3.80
C ILE A 73 2.95 -1.39 -3.82
N THR A 74 2.59 -1.92 -2.65
CA THR A 74 2.00 -3.24 -2.54
C THR A 74 0.60 -3.22 -1.95
N CYS A 75 -0.31 -3.93 -2.63
CA CYS A 75 -1.66 -4.27 -2.19
C CYS A 75 -1.84 -5.80 -2.14
N GLN A 76 -0.74 -6.56 -2.03
CA GLN A 76 -0.77 -8.03 -2.13
C GLN A 76 -1.13 -8.71 -0.80
N GLY A 77 -1.09 -7.98 0.33
CA GLY A 77 -1.43 -8.48 1.65
C GLY A 77 -0.24 -8.85 2.52
N GLY A 78 -0.52 -9.12 3.81
CA GLY A 78 0.52 -9.29 4.84
C GLY A 78 1.44 -10.48 4.63
N ASP A 79 0.95 -11.59 4.09
CA ASP A 79 1.77 -12.78 3.82
C ASP A 79 2.88 -12.46 2.80
N TYR A 80 2.54 -11.72 1.75
CA TYR A 80 3.52 -11.24 0.79
C TYR A 80 4.56 -10.32 1.44
N THR A 81 4.11 -9.36 2.23
CA THR A 81 4.99 -8.45 2.95
C THR A 81 5.95 -9.21 3.86
N ASN A 82 5.45 -10.14 4.67
CA ASN A 82 6.27 -10.95 5.56
C ASN A 82 7.31 -11.81 4.82
N ALA A 83 6.98 -12.30 3.62
CA ALA A 83 7.86 -13.14 2.83
C ALA A 83 8.94 -12.36 2.08
N VAL A 84 8.60 -11.17 1.56
CA VAL A 84 9.44 -10.42 0.59
C VAL A 84 10.17 -9.25 1.22
N PHE A 85 9.51 -8.44 2.04
CA PHE A 85 10.08 -7.20 2.60
C PHE A 85 11.40 -7.42 3.36
N PRO A 86 11.54 -8.43 4.27
CA PRO A 86 12.80 -8.63 4.99
C PRO A 86 13.95 -9.01 4.04
N LYS A 87 13.68 -9.83 3.03
CA LYS A 87 14.69 -10.23 2.04
C LYS A 87 15.14 -9.05 1.20
N LEU A 88 14.18 -8.21 0.77
CA LEU A 88 14.45 -7.02 -0.01
C LEU A 88 15.30 -6.01 0.79
N ARG A 89 14.99 -5.76 2.06
CA ARG A 89 15.79 -4.91 2.92
C ARG A 89 17.18 -5.52 3.20
N ALA A 90 17.27 -6.82 3.45
CA ALA A 90 18.54 -7.53 3.64
C ALA A 90 19.45 -7.50 2.39
N SER A 91 18.87 -7.40 1.19
CA SER A 91 19.62 -7.24 -0.06
C SER A 91 20.24 -5.84 -0.24
N GLY A 92 20.05 -4.93 0.73
CA GLY A 92 20.57 -3.57 0.73
C GLY A 92 19.70 -2.54 -0.01
N TRP A 93 18.50 -2.90 -0.45
CA TRP A 93 17.59 -1.96 -1.10
C TRP A 93 17.16 -0.83 -0.14
N LYS A 94 17.26 0.43 -0.60
CA LYS A 94 16.99 1.65 0.17
C LYS A 94 15.77 2.44 -0.33
N GLY A 95 15.07 1.93 -1.33
CA GLY A 95 13.87 2.57 -1.88
C GLY A 95 12.71 2.65 -0.89
N HIS A 96 11.64 3.30 -1.29
CA HIS A 96 10.44 3.48 -0.48
C HIS A 96 9.49 2.28 -0.63
N TRP A 97 9.07 1.73 0.50
CA TRP A 97 8.04 0.69 0.58
C TRP A 97 6.73 1.31 1.03
N ILE A 98 5.70 1.21 0.22
CA ILE A 98 4.33 1.67 0.51
C ILE A 98 3.43 0.45 0.54
N ASP A 99 2.77 0.20 1.66
CA ASP A 99 2.03 -1.05 1.89
C ASP A 99 0.63 -0.81 2.44
N ALA A 100 -0.37 -1.35 1.78
CA ALA A 100 -1.75 -1.34 2.27
C ALA A 100 -1.98 -2.33 3.42
N ALA A 101 -1.11 -3.36 3.57
CA ALA A 101 -1.25 -4.39 4.60
C ALA A 101 -0.82 -3.91 5.98
N SER A 102 -1.28 -4.64 7.00
CA SER A 102 -1.00 -4.31 8.42
C SER A 102 0.32 -4.86 8.95
N ALA A 103 1.02 -5.71 8.18
CA ALA A 103 2.14 -6.50 8.67
C ALA A 103 3.26 -5.67 9.33
N LEU A 104 3.51 -4.46 8.84
CA LEU A 104 4.58 -3.59 9.34
C LEU A 104 4.10 -2.46 10.26
N ARG A 105 2.78 -2.34 10.55
CA ARG A 105 2.25 -1.19 11.33
C ARG A 105 2.89 -1.00 12.69
N MET A 106 3.34 -2.08 13.32
CA MET A 106 3.92 -2.05 14.67
C MET A 106 5.46 -2.05 14.66
N GLN A 107 6.09 -1.92 13.50
CA GLN A 107 7.55 -1.81 13.41
C GLN A 107 8.00 -0.38 13.75
N ASN A 108 9.11 -0.26 14.46
CA ASN A 108 9.61 1.05 14.94
C ASN A 108 10.06 2.00 13.82
N ASP A 109 10.40 1.46 12.65
CA ASP A 109 10.84 2.20 11.47
C ASP A 109 9.74 2.40 10.43
N ALA A 110 8.52 1.96 10.74
CA ALA A 110 7.34 2.14 9.89
C ALA A 110 6.56 3.39 10.29
N VAL A 111 6.02 4.09 9.29
CA VAL A 111 5.14 5.25 9.47
C VAL A 111 3.77 4.91 8.93
N ILE A 112 2.77 4.95 9.80
CA ILE A 112 1.37 4.85 9.36
C ILE A 112 0.99 6.19 8.71
N ILE A 113 0.53 6.15 7.46
CA ILE A 113 0.22 7.34 6.68
C ILE A 113 -1.29 7.56 6.58
N LEU A 114 -1.69 8.80 6.89
CA LEU A 114 -3.02 9.36 6.66
C LEU A 114 -2.84 10.87 6.53
N ASP A 115 -2.41 11.33 5.36
CA ASP A 115 -1.88 12.68 5.12
C ASP A 115 -2.74 13.81 5.71
N PRO A 116 -4.07 13.85 5.54
CA PRO A 116 -4.86 14.95 6.10
C PRO A 116 -4.82 15.01 7.63
N VAL A 117 -4.46 13.91 8.30
CA VAL A 117 -4.44 13.80 9.76
C VAL A 117 -3.03 13.99 10.31
N ASN A 118 -2.00 13.38 9.68
CA ASN A 118 -0.66 13.31 10.25
C ASN A 118 0.48 13.74 9.31
N MET A 119 0.23 14.63 8.36
CA MET A 119 1.25 15.13 7.43
C MET A 119 2.55 15.55 8.12
N PRO A 120 2.57 16.27 9.27
CA PRO A 120 3.82 16.63 9.93
C PRO A 120 4.66 15.43 10.38
N VAL A 121 4.01 14.28 10.72
CA VAL A 121 4.72 13.04 11.06
C VAL A 121 5.39 12.45 9.83
N ILE A 122 4.70 12.47 8.70
CA ILE A 122 5.19 11.97 7.40
C ILE A 122 6.39 12.82 6.95
N GLU A 123 6.26 14.14 6.95
CA GLU A 123 7.32 15.08 6.55
C GLU A 123 8.58 14.91 7.43
N ASN A 124 8.39 14.80 8.75
CA ASN A 124 9.48 14.57 9.68
C ASN A 124 10.18 13.23 9.44
N ALA A 125 9.42 12.17 9.18
CA ALA A 125 9.99 10.87 8.85
C ALA A 125 10.77 10.91 7.53
N LEU A 126 10.25 11.56 6.49
CA LEU A 126 10.95 11.79 5.22
C LEU A 126 12.25 12.53 5.42
N ALA A 127 12.26 13.60 6.22
CA ALA A 127 13.44 14.39 6.51
C ALA A 127 14.55 13.58 7.21
N ARG A 128 14.16 12.56 7.99
CA ARG A 128 15.08 11.63 8.68
C ARG A 128 15.49 10.42 7.82
N GLY A 129 15.05 10.35 6.58
CA GLY A 129 15.34 9.22 5.67
C GLY A 129 14.42 8.01 5.86
N GLY A 130 13.26 8.18 6.47
CA GLY A 130 12.22 7.15 6.55
C GLY A 130 11.79 6.69 5.17
N ASN A 131 11.55 5.39 5.02
CA ASN A 131 11.23 4.78 3.74
C ASN A 131 10.24 3.60 3.82
N ASN A 132 9.57 3.43 4.99
CA ASN A 132 8.51 2.42 5.21
C ASN A 132 7.18 3.12 5.52
N TRP A 133 6.28 3.14 4.54
CA TRP A 133 5.02 3.87 4.57
C TRP A 133 3.85 2.90 4.57
N ILE A 134 3.10 2.84 5.66
CA ILE A 134 2.11 1.79 5.87
C ILE A 134 0.72 2.41 5.95
N GLY A 135 -0.21 1.92 5.16
CA GLY A 135 -1.61 2.31 5.24
C GLY A 135 -2.22 2.01 6.60
N GLY A 136 -3.00 2.93 7.13
CA GLY A 136 -3.74 2.76 8.36
C GLY A 136 -4.82 1.67 8.25
N ASN A 137 -5.41 1.28 9.38
CA ASN A 137 -6.62 0.47 9.35
C ASN A 137 -7.76 1.26 8.68
N CYS A 138 -8.47 0.65 7.72
CA CYS A 138 -9.48 1.34 6.93
C CYS A 138 -10.57 2.00 7.79
N THR A 139 -11.11 1.30 8.78
CA THR A 139 -12.15 1.82 9.69
C THR A 139 -11.62 2.96 10.54
N VAL A 140 -10.42 2.82 11.11
CA VAL A 140 -9.78 3.86 11.92
C VAL A 140 -9.44 5.08 11.06
N SER A 141 -8.97 4.89 9.84
CA SER A 141 -8.69 5.99 8.92
C SER A 141 -9.96 6.79 8.58
N CYS A 142 -11.06 6.10 8.25
CA CYS A 142 -12.34 6.76 8.01
C CYS A 142 -12.83 7.55 9.25
N MET A 143 -12.71 6.96 10.44
CA MET A 143 -13.06 7.62 11.69
C MET A 143 -12.20 8.87 11.91
N LEU A 144 -10.88 8.78 11.77
CA LEU A 144 -9.97 9.91 11.98
C LEU A 144 -10.14 11.02 10.95
N MET A 145 -10.54 10.70 9.73
CA MET A 145 -10.92 11.72 8.74
C MET A 145 -12.13 12.55 9.22
N GLY A 146 -13.07 11.93 9.95
CA GLY A 146 -14.24 12.62 10.50
C GLY A 146 -13.96 13.37 11.81
N VAL A 147 -13.23 12.76 12.75
CA VAL A 147 -13.09 13.30 14.13
C VAL A 147 -11.65 13.61 14.53
N GLY A 148 -10.66 13.40 13.66
CA GLY A 148 -9.25 13.60 14.01
C GLY A 148 -8.91 15.01 14.46
N ALA A 149 -9.60 16.03 13.95
CA ALA A 149 -9.42 17.41 14.38
C ALA A 149 -9.82 17.61 15.85
N LEU A 150 -10.84 16.91 16.33
CA LEU A 150 -11.28 16.97 17.74
C LEU A 150 -10.24 16.34 18.66
N PHE A 151 -9.64 15.21 18.25
CA PHE A 151 -8.51 14.60 18.97
C PHE A 151 -7.32 15.55 19.03
N LYS A 152 -6.96 16.17 17.92
CA LYS A 152 -5.85 17.11 17.83
C LYS A 152 -6.06 18.34 18.72
N ALA A 153 -7.30 18.78 18.89
CA ALA A 153 -7.68 19.90 19.75
C ALA A 153 -7.80 19.50 21.24
N GLY A 154 -7.61 18.23 21.60
CA GLY A 154 -7.74 17.75 22.98
C GLY A 154 -9.19 17.78 23.51
N LEU A 155 -10.19 17.75 22.64
CA LEU A 155 -11.60 17.83 23.00
C LEU A 155 -12.26 16.46 23.23
N VAL A 156 -11.53 15.37 23.05
CA VAL A 156 -12.04 14.01 23.23
C VAL A 156 -11.31 13.37 24.42
N GLU A 157 -12.04 13.11 25.51
CA GLU A 157 -11.51 12.39 26.68
C GLU A 157 -11.56 10.88 26.47
N TRP A 158 -12.67 10.37 25.96
CA TRP A 158 -12.83 8.97 25.61
C TRP A 158 -13.89 8.81 24.51
N MET A 159 -13.86 7.68 23.83
CA MET A 159 -14.80 7.39 22.76
C MET A 159 -15.11 5.89 22.71
N SER A 160 -16.37 5.55 22.54
CA SER A 160 -16.82 4.21 22.18
C SER A 160 -17.18 4.17 20.71
N THR A 161 -16.69 3.17 19.99
CA THR A 161 -16.91 3.05 18.55
C THR A 161 -17.58 1.73 18.23
N GLN A 162 -18.69 1.78 17.50
CA GLN A 162 -19.37 0.63 16.92
C GLN A 162 -19.35 0.76 15.40
N THR A 163 -19.11 -0.35 14.71
CA THR A 163 -18.93 -0.33 13.27
C THR A 163 -19.77 -1.38 12.55
N TYR A 164 -20.29 -1.03 11.39
CA TYR A 164 -20.85 -1.95 10.41
C TYR A 164 -19.89 -2.03 9.22
N GLN A 165 -19.16 -3.12 9.10
CA GLN A 165 -18.13 -3.26 8.08
C GLN A 165 -18.56 -4.20 6.97
N ALA A 166 -18.27 -3.80 5.71
CA ALA A 166 -18.42 -4.68 4.56
C ALA A 166 -17.37 -5.79 4.60
N ALA A 167 -17.75 -6.99 4.18
CA ALA A 167 -16.83 -8.13 4.08
C ALA A 167 -15.70 -7.91 3.05
N SER A 168 -15.86 -6.93 2.16
CA SER A 168 -14.87 -6.56 1.14
C SER A 168 -13.50 -6.19 1.69
N GLY A 169 -13.44 -5.65 2.93
CA GLY A 169 -12.17 -5.37 3.61
C GLY A 169 -11.32 -6.62 3.89
N GLY A 170 -11.95 -7.79 4.00
CA GLY A 170 -11.28 -9.08 4.12
C GLY A 170 -10.86 -9.70 2.78
N GLY A 171 -11.18 -9.04 1.66
CA GLY A 171 -10.87 -9.51 0.32
C GLY A 171 -11.95 -10.41 -0.31
N ALA A 172 -11.73 -10.78 -1.56
CA ALA A 172 -12.72 -11.51 -2.36
C ALA A 172 -13.09 -12.89 -1.78
N GLN A 173 -12.16 -13.54 -1.07
CA GLN A 173 -12.42 -14.84 -0.44
C GLN A 173 -13.47 -14.72 0.67
N HIS A 174 -13.33 -13.75 1.57
CA HIS A 174 -14.29 -13.49 2.63
C HIS A 174 -15.67 -13.09 2.10
N MET A 175 -15.71 -12.32 1.00
CA MET A 175 -16.98 -12.01 0.34
C MET A 175 -17.69 -13.26 -0.19
N ARG A 176 -16.95 -14.17 -0.84
CA ARG A 176 -17.51 -15.43 -1.34
C ARG A 176 -17.98 -16.33 -0.21
N GLU A 177 -17.20 -16.40 0.86
CA GLU A 177 -17.55 -17.16 2.07
C GLU A 177 -18.85 -16.63 2.68
N LEU A 178 -18.94 -15.30 2.87
CA LEU A 178 -20.15 -14.67 3.39
C LEU A 178 -21.39 -15.00 2.53
N LEU A 179 -21.28 -14.88 1.21
CA LEU A 179 -22.37 -15.24 0.29
C LEU A 179 -22.73 -16.72 0.39
N ALA A 180 -21.75 -17.61 0.53
CA ALA A 180 -22.01 -19.04 0.69
C ALA A 180 -22.67 -19.40 2.04
N GLN A 181 -22.45 -18.60 3.09
CA GLN A 181 -23.11 -18.78 4.38
C GLN A 181 -24.55 -18.30 4.40
N PHE A 182 -24.93 -17.38 3.51
CA PHE A 182 -26.30 -16.87 3.39
C PHE A 182 -27.17 -17.68 2.38
N GLY A 183 -26.61 -18.48 1.51
CA GLY A 183 -27.27 -19.33 0.52
C GLY A 183 -27.34 -20.75 0.96
#